data_c56dabf5d3223348e4dbc8237a562a48
#
_entry.id   c56dabf5d3223348e4dbc8237a562a48
#
_cell.length_a   1.000
_cell.length_b   1.000
_cell.length_c   1.000
_cell.angle_alpha   90.00
_cell.angle_beta   90.00
_cell.angle_gamma   90.00
#
_symmetry.space_group_name_H-M   'P 1'
#
loop_
_entity.id
_entity.type
_entity.pdbx_description
1 polymer ?
#
loop_
_entity_poly.entity_id
_entity_poly.type
_entity_poly.pdbx_seq_one_letter_code
_entity_poly.pdbx_strand_id
1 'polypeptide(L)'
;MKKKLSHVTPAGQPTMVNVSEKKATLRTARARATMNVGNEILSMLSDNEIVLKKGPVFQTAIIAGVMGAKRTSGLIPLCHPIGLDDCKVEINVKSGKIVIETSATTVGKTGVEMEALTAASVAALTVYDMCKAISHGIVIENIMLLEKRGGKSDFTA
;
A
#
# COMPACT_ATOMS: atom_id res chain seq x y z
N MET A 1 10.61 -24.79 -17.02
CA MET A 1 11.75 -23.92 -16.62
C MET A 1 11.55 -23.45 -15.20
N LYS A 2 12.44 -23.75 -14.26
CA LYS A 2 12.40 -23.22 -12.89
C LYS A 2 12.62 -21.70 -12.95
N LYS A 3 11.65 -20.89 -12.47
CA LYS A 3 11.82 -19.43 -12.33
C LYS A 3 13.03 -19.17 -11.42
N LYS A 4 14.06 -18.52 -11.95
CA LYS A 4 15.25 -18.14 -11.18
C LYS A 4 14.85 -17.06 -10.18
N LEU A 5 15.00 -17.33 -8.89
CA LEU A 5 14.72 -16.36 -7.83
C LEU A 5 15.76 -15.24 -7.92
N SER A 6 15.30 -14.00 -8.03
CA SER A 6 16.16 -12.83 -8.25
C SER A 6 16.75 -12.21 -6.97
N HIS A 7 16.20 -12.55 -5.80
CA HIS A 7 16.64 -12.04 -4.50
C HIS A 7 17.50 -13.02 -3.71
N VAL A 8 18.19 -13.96 -4.41
CA VAL A 8 19.02 -14.98 -3.79
C VAL A 8 20.34 -15.07 -4.54
N THR A 9 21.45 -15.09 -3.81
CA THR A 9 22.79 -15.32 -4.37
C THR A 9 22.92 -16.77 -4.86
N PRO A 10 23.94 -17.11 -5.68
CA PRO A 10 24.23 -18.52 -6.02
C PRO A 10 24.43 -19.42 -4.82
N ALA A 11 24.87 -18.87 -3.68
CA ALA A 11 25.04 -19.58 -2.41
C ALA A 11 23.75 -19.66 -1.56
N GLY A 12 22.58 -19.23 -2.09
CA GLY A 12 21.30 -19.32 -1.40
C GLY A 12 21.04 -18.22 -0.37
N GLN A 13 21.86 -17.18 -0.30
CA GLN A 13 21.69 -16.10 0.67
C GLN A 13 20.79 -14.98 0.13
N PRO A 14 19.97 -14.34 0.97
CA PRO A 14 19.17 -13.19 0.58
C PRO A 14 20.05 -12.04 0.09
N THR A 15 19.62 -11.38 -1.00
CA THR A 15 20.33 -10.21 -1.55
C THR A 15 19.39 -9.26 -2.23
N MET A 16 19.72 -7.99 -2.21
CA MET A 16 19.02 -6.98 -3.01
C MET A 16 19.41 -7.14 -4.48
N VAL A 17 18.44 -7.04 -5.39
CA VAL A 17 18.70 -7.18 -6.84
C VAL A 17 19.51 -6.00 -7.36
N ASN A 18 20.61 -6.28 -8.06
CA ASN A 18 21.34 -5.23 -8.77
C ASN A 18 20.52 -4.73 -9.96
N VAL A 19 20.23 -3.43 -10.00
CA VAL A 19 19.46 -2.76 -11.05
C VAL A 19 20.30 -1.72 -11.83
N SER A 20 21.62 -1.65 -11.62
CA SER A 20 22.50 -0.63 -12.23
C SER A 20 22.40 -0.61 -13.75
N GLU A 21 22.36 -1.79 -14.38
CA GLU A 21 22.30 -1.97 -15.86
C GLU A 21 20.89 -1.77 -16.46
N LYS A 22 19.85 -1.61 -15.63
CA LYS A 22 18.50 -1.42 -16.15
C LYS A 22 18.29 0.03 -16.57
N LYS A 23 17.53 0.21 -17.65
CA LYS A 23 17.04 1.53 -18.06
C LYS A 23 15.94 2.00 -17.11
N ALA A 24 15.93 3.29 -16.81
CA ALA A 24 14.81 3.91 -16.11
C ALA A 24 13.59 3.98 -17.04
N THR A 25 12.44 3.58 -16.53
CA THR A 25 11.15 3.65 -17.24
C THR A 25 10.09 4.16 -16.28
N LEU A 26 8.99 4.69 -16.81
CA LEU A 26 7.83 5.02 -16.01
C LEU A 26 7.28 3.74 -15.38
N ARG A 27 7.17 3.72 -14.06
CA ARG A 27 6.65 2.62 -13.25
C ARG A 27 5.39 3.07 -12.53
N THR A 28 4.36 2.28 -12.63
CA THR A 28 3.13 2.50 -11.87
C THR A 28 2.71 1.20 -11.18
N ALA A 29 2.10 1.32 -10.01
CA ALA A 29 1.46 0.22 -9.33
C ALA A 29 0.21 0.71 -8.60
N ARG A 30 -0.78 -0.16 -8.47
CA ARG A 30 -2.00 0.06 -7.69
C ARG A 30 -2.20 -1.11 -6.73
N ALA A 31 -2.62 -0.79 -5.52
CA ALA A 31 -2.96 -1.78 -4.51
C ALA A 31 -4.28 -1.44 -3.83
N ARG A 32 -4.84 -2.40 -3.12
CA ARG A 32 -6.09 -2.25 -2.37
C ARG A 32 -5.96 -2.94 -1.02
N ALA A 33 -6.49 -2.28 0.02
CA ALA A 33 -6.84 -2.90 1.28
C ALA A 33 -8.36 -2.88 1.46
N THR A 34 -8.93 -3.95 2.01
CA THR A 34 -10.35 -4.05 2.35
C THR A 34 -10.49 -4.34 3.83
N MET A 35 -11.33 -3.57 4.52
CA MET A 35 -11.55 -3.68 5.95
C MET A 35 -13.02 -3.86 6.27
N ASN A 36 -13.31 -4.78 7.18
CA ASN A 36 -14.58 -4.86 7.89
C ASN A 36 -14.42 -4.18 9.26
N VAL A 37 -15.10 -3.06 9.45
CA VAL A 37 -15.02 -2.27 10.69
C VAL A 37 -16.29 -2.40 11.56
N GLY A 38 -17.30 -3.11 11.06
CA GLY A 38 -18.58 -3.28 11.75
C GLY A 38 -19.52 -2.08 11.59
N ASN A 39 -20.81 -2.33 11.82
CA ASN A 39 -21.86 -1.32 11.61
C ASN A 39 -21.77 -0.14 12.59
N GLU A 40 -21.25 -0.35 13.79
CA GLU A 40 -21.10 0.70 14.80
C GLU A 40 -20.19 1.82 14.30
N ILE A 41 -19.04 1.47 13.73
CA ILE A 41 -18.09 2.44 13.17
C ILE A 41 -18.66 3.05 11.87
N LEU A 42 -19.27 2.23 11.00
CA LEU A 42 -19.86 2.71 9.75
C LEU A 42 -21.02 3.68 9.97
N SER A 43 -21.78 3.55 11.07
CA SER A 43 -22.87 4.48 11.41
C SER A 43 -22.37 5.89 11.72
N MET A 44 -21.09 6.07 12.00
CA MET A 44 -20.45 7.38 12.24
C MET A 44 -20.01 8.09 10.96
N LEU A 45 -20.16 7.43 9.80
CA LEU A 45 -19.79 8.03 8.50
C LEU A 45 -20.73 9.19 8.18
N SER A 46 -20.17 10.37 7.93
CA SER A 46 -20.87 11.56 7.44
C SER A 46 -19.97 12.29 6.44
N ASP A 47 -20.54 12.72 5.32
CA ASP A 47 -19.81 13.45 4.26
C ASP A 47 -18.51 12.74 3.81
N ASN A 48 -18.57 11.43 3.66
CA ASN A 48 -17.42 10.57 3.33
C ASN A 48 -16.24 10.63 4.33
N GLU A 49 -16.50 10.95 5.60
CA GLU A 49 -15.49 10.97 6.66
C GLU A 49 -16.05 10.40 7.96
N ILE A 50 -15.20 9.85 8.79
CA ILE A 50 -15.49 9.48 10.19
C ILE A 50 -14.68 10.41 11.08
N VAL A 51 -15.37 11.25 11.88
CA VAL A 51 -14.71 12.18 12.79
C VAL A 51 -14.81 11.65 14.22
N LEU A 52 -13.67 11.40 14.84
CA LEU A 52 -13.54 10.93 16.22
C LEU A 52 -12.83 11.98 17.09
N LYS A 53 -12.71 11.72 18.39
CA LYS A 53 -11.94 12.61 19.29
C LYS A 53 -10.48 12.81 18.87
N LYS A 54 -9.89 11.80 18.20
CA LYS A 54 -8.52 11.86 17.63
C LYS A 54 -8.44 12.66 16.33
N GLY A 55 -9.56 13.04 15.75
CA GLY A 55 -9.65 13.77 14.47
C GLY A 55 -10.29 12.95 13.34
N PRO A 56 -10.17 13.43 12.09
CA PRO A 56 -10.74 12.77 10.92
C PRO A 56 -9.95 11.49 10.57
N VAL A 57 -10.66 10.38 10.47
CA VAL A 57 -10.05 9.04 10.32
C VAL A 57 -9.45 8.86 8.92
N PHE A 58 -10.24 9.15 7.87
CA PHE A 58 -9.80 8.91 6.49
C PHE A 58 -8.70 9.88 6.07
N GLN A 59 -8.82 11.15 6.41
CA GLN A 59 -7.78 12.15 6.12
C GLN A 59 -6.46 11.78 6.78
N THR A 60 -6.50 11.35 8.05
CA THR A 60 -5.30 10.90 8.77
C THR A 60 -4.69 9.66 8.12
N ALA A 61 -5.54 8.69 7.74
CA ALA A 61 -5.09 7.47 7.06
C ALA A 61 -4.50 7.73 5.67
N ILE A 62 -5.05 8.68 4.91
CA ILE A 62 -4.51 9.10 3.60
C ILE A 62 -3.08 9.63 3.77
N ILE A 63 -2.88 10.56 4.71
CA ILE A 63 -1.55 11.12 4.98
C ILE A 63 -0.58 10.03 5.43
N ALA A 64 -1.02 9.16 6.34
CA ALA A 64 -0.21 8.05 6.84
C ALA A 64 0.18 7.06 5.73
N GLY A 65 -0.75 6.77 4.80
CA GLY A 65 -0.48 5.92 3.64
C GLY A 65 0.61 6.49 2.74
N VAL A 66 0.52 7.79 2.41
CA VAL A 66 1.57 8.49 1.63
C VAL A 66 2.91 8.45 2.36
N MET A 67 2.93 8.68 3.68
CA MET A 67 4.15 8.57 4.49
C MET A 67 4.69 7.14 4.51
N GLY A 68 3.83 6.13 4.56
CA GLY A 68 4.20 4.72 4.49
C GLY A 68 4.88 4.38 3.17
N ALA A 69 4.31 4.79 2.04
CA ALA A 69 4.92 4.61 0.72
C ALA A 69 6.35 5.16 0.66
N LYS A 70 6.56 6.38 1.17
CA LYS A 70 7.89 7.04 1.22
C LYS A 70 8.91 6.32 2.10
N ARG A 71 8.48 5.45 3.01
CA ARG A 71 9.33 4.72 3.96
C ARG A 71 9.47 3.23 3.65
N THR A 72 8.99 2.77 2.51
CA THR A 72 8.96 1.35 2.13
C THR A 72 10.32 0.68 2.28
N SER A 73 11.40 1.28 1.78
CA SER A 73 12.75 0.71 1.88
C SER A 73 13.27 0.64 3.32
N GLY A 74 12.78 1.46 4.23
CA GLY A 74 13.09 1.38 5.66
C GLY A 74 12.32 0.29 6.41
N LEU A 75 11.23 -0.22 5.82
CA LEU A 75 10.37 -1.26 6.40
C LEU A 75 10.63 -2.64 5.79
N ILE A 76 10.93 -2.71 4.50
CA ILE A 76 11.09 -3.94 3.74
C ILE A 76 12.57 -4.12 3.38
N PRO A 77 13.26 -5.11 3.96
CA PRO A 77 14.74 -5.18 3.97
C PRO A 77 15.42 -5.17 2.61
N LEU A 78 14.81 -5.79 1.58
CA LEU A 78 15.42 -5.94 0.27
C LEU A 78 14.85 -4.99 -0.80
N CYS A 79 14.01 -4.03 -0.39
CA CYS A 79 13.51 -2.98 -1.28
C CYS A 79 14.56 -1.90 -1.53
N HIS A 80 14.63 -1.44 -2.76
CA HIS A 80 15.48 -0.30 -3.11
C HIS A 80 14.89 1.00 -2.53
N PRO A 81 15.73 1.92 -2.05
CA PRO A 81 15.29 3.27 -1.74
C PRO A 81 15.01 4.01 -3.06
N ILE A 82 13.74 4.30 -3.32
CA ILE A 82 13.30 4.98 -4.53
C ILE A 82 12.54 6.26 -4.17
N GLY A 83 12.74 7.31 -4.98
CA GLY A 83 11.89 8.49 -4.95
C GLY A 83 10.57 8.22 -5.65
N LEU A 84 9.48 8.73 -5.10
CA LEU A 84 8.17 8.68 -5.74
C LEU A 84 7.88 10.01 -6.43
N ASP A 85 7.42 9.94 -7.68
CA ASP A 85 6.93 11.11 -8.41
C ASP A 85 5.48 11.41 -8.04
N ASP A 86 4.68 10.37 -7.73
CA ASP A 86 3.29 10.52 -7.26
C ASP A 86 2.92 9.35 -6.33
N CYS A 87 2.06 9.65 -5.35
CA CYS A 87 1.43 8.65 -4.49
C CYS A 87 0.04 9.14 -4.10
N LYS A 88 -0.99 8.38 -4.45
CA LYS A 88 -2.38 8.67 -4.11
C LYS A 88 -2.94 7.58 -3.21
N VAL A 89 -3.78 7.99 -2.28
CA VAL A 89 -4.54 7.11 -1.38
C VAL A 89 -5.98 7.59 -1.42
N GLU A 90 -6.89 6.71 -1.78
CA GLU A 90 -8.32 6.98 -1.82
C GLU A 90 -9.02 6.02 -0.86
N ILE A 91 -9.94 6.54 -0.05
CA ILE A 91 -10.70 5.76 0.92
C ILE A 91 -12.18 5.95 0.64
N ASN A 92 -12.88 4.85 0.48
CA ASN A 92 -14.32 4.82 0.21
C ASN A 92 -14.99 3.73 1.04
N VAL A 93 -16.30 3.88 1.26
CA VAL A 93 -17.13 2.80 1.81
C VAL A 93 -17.91 2.16 0.66
N LYS A 94 -17.72 0.86 0.46
CA LYS A 94 -18.39 0.06 -0.57
C LYS A 94 -18.92 -1.23 0.05
N SER A 95 -20.21 -1.50 -0.14
CA SER A 95 -20.85 -2.73 0.35
C SER A 95 -20.62 -3.00 1.85
N GLY A 96 -20.68 -1.95 2.68
CA GLY A 96 -20.50 -2.06 4.13
C GLY A 96 -19.05 -2.33 4.56
N LYS A 97 -18.07 -2.05 3.72
CA LYS A 97 -16.65 -2.18 4.02
C LYS A 97 -15.89 -0.91 3.66
N ILE A 98 -14.82 -0.62 4.39
CA ILE A 98 -13.87 0.42 4.00
C ILE A 98 -12.93 -0.19 2.96
N VAL A 99 -12.84 0.47 1.82
CA VAL A 99 -11.96 0.12 0.71
C VAL A 99 -10.94 1.23 0.52
N ILE A 100 -9.67 0.89 0.65
CA ILE A 100 -8.54 1.79 0.49
C ILE A 100 -7.84 1.42 -0.80
N GLU A 101 -7.83 2.29 -1.78
CA GLU A 101 -7.10 2.12 -3.03
C GLU A 101 -5.90 3.06 -3.06
N THR A 102 -4.77 2.54 -3.48
CA THR A 102 -3.52 3.29 -3.54
C THR A 102 -2.90 3.19 -4.91
N SER A 103 -2.19 4.23 -5.32
CA SER A 103 -1.33 4.20 -6.50
C SER A 103 0.01 4.85 -6.20
N ALA A 104 1.07 4.30 -6.79
CA ALA A 104 2.40 4.85 -6.71
C ALA A 104 3.00 4.94 -8.12
N THR A 105 3.76 6.00 -8.38
CA THR A 105 4.40 6.26 -9.68
C THR A 105 5.82 6.75 -9.48
N THR A 106 6.73 6.26 -10.30
CA THR A 106 8.11 6.76 -10.38
C THR A 106 8.70 6.53 -11.76
N VAL A 107 9.68 7.34 -12.15
CA VAL A 107 10.60 7.02 -13.26
C VAL A 107 11.85 6.37 -12.65
N GLY A 108 11.96 5.06 -12.81
CA GLY A 108 13.01 4.30 -12.12
C GLY A 108 13.36 2.96 -12.75
N LYS A 109 14.36 2.30 -12.16
CA LYS A 109 14.92 1.02 -12.61
C LYS A 109 14.24 -0.19 -11.96
N THR A 110 13.38 0.02 -10.97
CA THR A 110 12.62 -1.01 -10.24
C THR A 110 11.15 -0.64 -10.17
N GLY A 111 10.29 -1.60 -9.87
CA GLY A 111 8.86 -1.38 -9.72
C GLY A 111 8.52 -0.70 -8.40
N VAL A 112 7.29 -0.21 -8.30
CA VAL A 112 6.72 0.50 -7.13
C VAL A 112 5.59 -0.29 -6.47
N GLU A 113 5.55 -1.60 -6.69
CA GLU A 113 4.52 -2.48 -6.12
C GLU A 113 4.52 -2.42 -4.60
N MET A 114 5.72 -2.43 -4.00
CA MET A 114 5.85 -2.42 -2.54
C MET A 114 5.45 -1.08 -1.93
N GLU A 115 5.70 0.02 -2.62
CA GLU A 115 5.28 1.36 -2.21
C GLU A 115 3.74 1.46 -2.20
N ALA A 116 3.06 0.96 -3.23
CA ALA A 116 1.60 0.93 -3.28
C ALA A 116 1.01 0.02 -2.18
N LEU A 117 1.58 -1.18 -1.99
CA LEU A 117 1.14 -2.12 -0.94
C LEU A 117 1.39 -1.58 0.47
N THR A 118 2.54 -0.94 0.70
CA THR A 118 2.87 -0.32 1.99
C THR A 118 1.93 0.85 2.29
N ALA A 119 1.62 1.68 1.29
CA ALA A 119 0.63 2.74 1.44
C ALA A 119 -0.72 2.20 1.89
N ALA A 120 -1.24 1.16 1.23
CA ALA A 120 -2.52 0.54 1.58
C ALA A 120 -2.49 -0.06 2.99
N SER A 121 -1.38 -0.72 3.35
CA SER A 121 -1.18 -1.35 4.66
C SER A 121 -1.16 -0.32 5.79
N VAL A 122 -0.37 0.75 5.63
CA VAL A 122 -0.23 1.80 6.66
C VAL A 122 -1.53 2.59 6.80
N ALA A 123 -2.23 2.87 5.70
CA ALA A 123 -3.55 3.52 5.75
C ALA A 123 -4.57 2.64 6.51
N ALA A 124 -4.62 1.33 6.22
CA ALA A 124 -5.52 0.40 6.91
C ALA A 124 -5.20 0.29 8.41
N LEU A 125 -3.93 0.18 8.77
CA LEU A 125 -3.50 0.17 10.18
C LEU A 125 -3.83 1.48 10.89
N THR A 126 -3.80 2.61 10.20
CA THR A 126 -4.17 3.92 10.75
C THR A 126 -5.67 3.99 11.03
N VAL A 127 -6.51 3.54 10.08
CA VAL A 127 -7.96 3.40 10.32
C VAL A 127 -8.22 2.51 11.54
N TYR A 128 -7.53 1.36 11.64
CA TYR A 128 -7.63 0.47 12.78
C TYR A 128 -7.27 1.18 14.08
N ASP A 129 -6.13 1.83 14.16
CA ASP A 129 -5.67 2.52 15.40
C ASP A 129 -6.63 3.62 15.82
N MET A 130 -7.16 4.39 14.89
CA MET A 130 -8.08 5.47 15.20
C MET A 130 -9.44 4.95 15.71
N CYS A 131 -9.93 3.83 15.16
CA CYS A 131 -11.25 3.28 15.46
C CYS A 131 -11.27 2.22 16.57
N LYS A 132 -10.14 1.64 16.98
CA LYS A 132 -10.06 0.51 17.91
C LYS A 132 -10.69 0.77 19.29
N ALA A 133 -10.81 2.03 19.70
CA ALA A 133 -11.49 2.38 20.95
C ALA A 133 -13.02 2.16 20.89
N ILE A 134 -13.60 2.09 19.69
CA ILE A 134 -15.03 1.84 19.47
C ILE A 134 -15.27 0.33 19.43
N SER A 135 -14.46 -0.39 18.64
CA SER A 135 -14.58 -1.84 18.48
C SER A 135 -13.22 -2.49 18.25
N HIS A 136 -12.97 -3.63 18.89
CA HIS A 136 -11.82 -4.49 18.62
C HIS A 136 -12.10 -5.52 17.51
N GLY A 137 -13.33 -5.60 17.00
CA GLY A 137 -13.75 -6.50 15.93
C GLY A 137 -13.39 -6.04 14.53
N ILE A 138 -12.52 -5.03 14.39
CA ILE A 138 -12.04 -4.55 13.09
C ILE A 138 -11.13 -5.60 12.46
N VAL A 139 -11.40 -5.93 11.20
CA VAL A 139 -10.61 -6.91 10.43
C VAL A 139 -10.09 -6.26 9.16
N ILE A 140 -8.78 -6.32 8.94
CA ILE A 140 -8.18 -6.06 7.63
C ILE A 140 -8.28 -7.40 6.87
N GLU A 141 -9.24 -7.49 5.95
CA GLU A 141 -9.56 -8.76 5.29
C GLU A 141 -8.54 -9.17 4.25
N ASN A 142 -8.05 -8.20 3.50
CA ASN A 142 -7.03 -8.42 2.49
C ASN A 142 -6.25 -7.15 2.18
N ILE A 143 -5.03 -7.34 1.67
CA ILE A 143 -4.22 -6.32 1.04
C ILE A 143 -3.66 -6.97 -0.22
N MET A 144 -3.90 -6.39 -1.39
CA MET A 144 -3.53 -7.01 -2.66
C MET A 144 -3.04 -5.99 -3.69
N LEU A 145 -2.14 -6.45 -4.54
CA LEU A 145 -1.75 -5.71 -5.75
C LEU A 145 -2.87 -5.85 -6.78
N LEU A 146 -3.33 -4.73 -7.33
CA LEU A 146 -4.33 -4.69 -8.39
C LEU A 146 -3.69 -4.64 -9.78
N GLU A 147 -2.63 -3.84 -9.90
CA GLU A 147 -1.99 -3.57 -11.18
C GLU A 147 -0.55 -3.15 -10.99
N LYS A 148 0.30 -3.48 -11.95
CA LYS A 148 1.61 -2.85 -12.14
C LYS A 148 1.94 -2.71 -13.62
N ARG A 149 2.64 -1.65 -13.99
CA ARG A 149 3.03 -1.32 -15.36
C ARG A 149 4.47 -0.84 -15.47
N GLY A 150 5.00 -0.91 -16.69
CA GLY A 150 6.29 -0.32 -17.08
C GLY A 150 7.52 -1.13 -16.69
N GLY A 151 7.33 -2.34 -16.16
CA GLY A 151 8.38 -3.27 -15.81
C GLY A 151 8.73 -4.27 -16.91
N LYS A 152 9.40 -5.37 -16.52
CA LYS A 152 9.69 -6.50 -17.40
C LYS A 152 8.40 -7.20 -17.88
N SER A 153 7.35 -7.15 -17.06
CA SER A 153 6.01 -7.66 -17.37
C SER A 153 4.98 -6.82 -16.64
N ASP A 154 3.88 -6.53 -17.29
CA ASP A 154 2.71 -5.93 -16.68
C ASP A 154 1.90 -7.00 -15.94
N PHE A 155 1.08 -6.57 -14.98
CA PHE A 155 0.18 -7.42 -14.20
C PHE A 155 -1.12 -6.68 -13.95
N THR A 156 -2.23 -7.41 -14.01
CA THR A 156 -3.57 -6.99 -13.57
C THR A 156 -4.23 -8.17 -12.86
N ALA A 157 -4.81 -7.92 -11.66
CA ALA A 157 -5.50 -8.92 -10.84
C ALA A 157 -6.87 -9.28 -11.42
#